data_b95db7937b44f11dcb34de1709be134e
#
_entry.id   b95db7937b44f11dcb34de1709be134e
#
_cell.length_a   1.000
_cell.length_b   1.000
_cell.length_c   1.000
_cell.angle_alpha   90.00
_cell.angle_beta   90.00
_cell.angle_gamma   90.00
#
_symmetry.space_group_name_H-M   'P 1'
#
loop_
_entity.id
_entity.type
_entity.pdbx_description
1 polymer ?
#
loop_
_entity_poly.entity_id
_entity_poly.type
_entity_poly.pdbx_seq_one_letter_code
_entity_poly.pdbx_strand_id
1 'polypeptide(L)'
;VKVSTFRPFTSDTPIVYEYTGTVAALQEVPVRSRVSGTVMEKYIDGGETVTEGQPLYRIDTRQYASNLASAKANQAQCGATWQNAVSDLARYEQLIAVDGISRQTYESQQALVEQYRAAYDAAGAQVEIAQNDLDDTIVRAPFNGKLSLDDVNIGTYSTAGNTPLVTISSTDPVYVQFDMSETEYLEMARKGNGVDKWGNNLKLRLSDGSLYGETGRIVQVNPGLTSGQLTMKAEFANPDGLLVPGMYGTIVSDAEIAKDSLLIPTQALIPLLDKNMVDVVVDNKVTQKAIQIGGTYGNYTVVTGGLSMDDVVIVEGQGKVTVGQAVEGEEMTREQLDKQVSERNTGAE
;
A
#
# COMPACT_ATOMS: atom_id res chain seq x y z
N VAL A 1 -27.57 52.80 -0.86
CA VAL A 1 -26.61 52.15 -1.77
C VAL A 1 -27.23 50.85 -2.24
N LYS A 2 -27.21 50.60 -3.57
CA LYS A 2 -27.68 49.32 -4.13
C LYS A 2 -26.59 48.25 -3.89
N VAL A 3 -27.01 47.10 -3.40
CA VAL A 3 -26.15 45.90 -3.15
C VAL A 3 -26.86 44.66 -3.67
N SER A 4 -26.08 43.72 -4.19
CA SER A 4 -26.64 42.42 -4.55
C SER A 4 -26.69 41.53 -3.31
N THR A 5 -27.85 40.95 -3.07
CA THR A 5 -28.12 40.12 -1.90
C THR A 5 -28.49 38.70 -2.32
N PHE A 6 -28.27 37.76 -1.41
CA PHE A 6 -28.58 36.34 -1.63
C PHE A 6 -29.14 35.74 -0.34
N ARG A 7 -30.11 34.85 -0.48
CA ARG A 7 -30.61 34.07 0.67
C ARG A 7 -29.89 32.75 0.77
N PRO A 8 -29.33 32.40 1.93
CA PRO A 8 -28.79 31.09 2.16
C PRO A 8 -29.81 30.00 1.82
N PHE A 9 -29.35 28.90 1.29
CA PHE A 9 -30.17 27.73 1.00
C PHE A 9 -29.57 26.48 1.57
N THR A 10 -30.35 25.43 1.80
CA THR A 10 -29.87 24.13 2.24
C THR A 10 -29.73 23.18 1.06
N SER A 11 -28.67 22.41 1.08
CA SER A 11 -28.44 21.30 0.15
C SER A 11 -27.59 20.22 0.81
N ASP A 12 -27.78 19.02 0.36
CA ASP A 12 -26.88 17.92 0.72
C ASP A 12 -25.53 18.14 0.06
N THR A 13 -24.50 18.25 0.86
CA THR A 13 -23.13 18.51 0.37
C THR A 13 -22.20 17.35 0.75
N PRO A 14 -21.42 16.82 -0.20
CA PRO A 14 -20.39 15.84 0.16
C PRO A 14 -19.32 16.52 1.02
N ILE A 15 -18.98 15.88 2.13
CA ILE A 15 -17.81 16.25 2.92
C ILE A 15 -16.61 15.58 2.25
N VAL A 16 -15.69 16.40 1.74
CA VAL A 16 -14.49 15.91 1.07
C VAL A 16 -13.33 15.91 2.07
N TYR A 17 -12.76 14.74 2.30
CA TYR A 17 -11.54 14.58 3.05
C TYR A 17 -10.38 14.39 2.09
N GLU A 18 -9.32 15.16 2.27
CA GLU A 18 -8.14 15.13 1.42
C GLU A 18 -6.89 14.87 2.26
N TYR A 19 -6.15 13.80 1.92
CA TYR A 19 -4.93 13.43 2.60
C TYR A 19 -3.80 13.26 1.60
N THR A 20 -2.71 13.99 1.77
CA THR A 20 -1.51 13.78 0.97
C THR A 20 -0.85 12.48 1.40
N GLY A 21 -0.51 11.65 0.42
CA GLY A 21 0.12 10.36 0.63
C GLY A 21 1.26 10.10 -0.34
N THR A 22 1.98 9.02 -0.07
CA THR A 22 3.08 8.54 -0.91
C THR A 22 2.75 7.14 -1.40
N VAL A 23 2.95 6.91 -2.69
CA VAL A 23 2.81 5.58 -3.30
C VAL A 23 3.95 4.70 -2.81
N ALA A 24 3.63 3.49 -2.38
CA ALA A 24 4.57 2.47 -1.95
C ALA A 24 4.25 1.14 -2.63
N ALA A 25 5.26 0.31 -2.86
CA ALA A 25 5.04 -1.05 -3.33
C ALA A 25 4.32 -1.88 -2.24
N LEU A 26 3.51 -2.84 -2.65
CA LEU A 26 2.92 -3.83 -1.74
C LEU A 26 4.03 -4.64 -1.05
N GLN A 27 5.02 -5.06 -1.84
CA GLN A 27 6.20 -5.79 -1.39
C GLN A 27 7.44 -5.18 -2.04
N GLU A 28 8.47 -5.00 -1.24
CA GLU A 28 9.80 -4.60 -1.70
C GLU A 28 10.83 -5.45 -0.96
N VAL A 29 11.56 -6.27 -1.71
CA VAL A 29 12.49 -7.26 -1.14
C VAL A 29 13.84 -7.17 -1.84
N PRO A 30 14.93 -6.96 -1.09
CA PRO A 30 16.28 -7.15 -1.61
C PRO A 30 16.54 -8.65 -1.79
N VAL A 31 16.63 -9.09 -3.03
CA VAL A 31 16.95 -10.49 -3.40
C VAL A 31 18.41 -10.76 -3.05
N ARG A 32 18.62 -11.81 -2.27
CA ARG A 32 19.94 -12.24 -1.82
C ARG A 32 20.18 -13.70 -2.19
N SER A 33 21.43 -14.06 -2.46
CA SER A 33 21.78 -15.46 -2.65
C SER A 33 21.73 -16.21 -1.31
N ARG A 34 21.23 -17.44 -1.33
CA ARG A 34 21.27 -18.37 -0.18
C ARG A 34 22.60 -19.07 -0.04
N VAL A 35 23.41 -19.05 -1.11
CA VAL A 35 24.74 -19.66 -1.16
C VAL A 35 25.81 -18.63 -1.44
N SER A 36 27.03 -18.88 -0.99
CA SER A 36 28.16 -17.98 -1.22
C SER A 36 28.91 -18.35 -2.49
N GLY A 37 29.35 -17.35 -3.24
CA GLY A 37 30.13 -17.58 -4.46
C GLY A 37 30.19 -16.38 -5.37
N THR A 38 30.90 -16.51 -6.48
CA THR A 38 31.01 -15.46 -7.48
C THR A 38 29.84 -15.53 -8.45
N VAL A 39 29.25 -14.38 -8.78
CA VAL A 39 28.23 -14.26 -9.83
C VAL A 39 28.89 -14.53 -11.18
N MET A 40 28.47 -15.61 -11.83
CA MET A 40 29.02 -16.05 -13.12
C MET A 40 28.16 -15.58 -14.30
N GLU A 41 26.85 -15.51 -14.12
CA GLU A 41 25.91 -15.09 -15.16
C GLU A 41 24.82 -14.21 -14.55
N LYS A 42 24.35 -13.30 -15.36
CA LYS A 42 23.25 -12.39 -15.10
C LYS A 42 22.25 -12.53 -16.23
N TYR A 43 20.98 -12.80 -15.94
CA TYR A 43 19.91 -13.08 -16.90
C TYR A 43 18.92 -11.93 -17.05
N ILE A 44 19.17 -10.80 -16.39
CA ILE A 44 18.28 -9.66 -16.28
C ILE A 44 19.03 -8.35 -16.52
N ASP A 45 18.29 -7.31 -16.86
CA ASP A 45 18.76 -5.93 -16.85
C ASP A 45 18.06 -5.12 -15.75
N GLY A 46 18.74 -4.10 -15.21
CA GLY A 46 18.17 -3.20 -14.22
C GLY A 46 16.92 -2.50 -14.76
N GLY A 47 15.85 -2.44 -13.94
CA GLY A 47 14.58 -1.85 -14.32
C GLY A 47 13.63 -2.77 -15.11
N GLU A 48 14.04 -4.01 -15.39
CA GLU A 48 13.21 -5.01 -16.08
C GLU A 48 12.07 -5.52 -15.19
N THR A 49 10.96 -5.91 -15.81
CA THR A 49 9.86 -6.60 -15.13
C THR A 49 10.08 -8.10 -15.21
N VAL A 50 10.00 -8.75 -14.07
CA VAL A 50 10.24 -10.20 -13.92
C VAL A 50 9.02 -10.91 -13.35
N THR A 51 8.91 -12.20 -13.64
CA THR A 51 7.86 -13.08 -13.10
C THR A 51 8.43 -13.96 -11.99
N GLU A 52 7.55 -14.41 -11.09
CA GLU A 52 7.89 -15.34 -10.03
C GLU A 52 8.61 -16.59 -10.58
N GLY A 53 9.71 -16.99 -9.94
CA GLY A 53 10.53 -18.12 -10.34
C GLY A 53 11.48 -17.86 -11.50
N GLN A 54 11.41 -16.69 -12.17
CA GLN A 54 12.36 -16.32 -13.24
C GLN A 54 13.78 -16.30 -12.71
N PRO A 55 14.77 -16.95 -13.40
CA PRO A 55 16.18 -16.89 -13.01
C PRO A 55 16.71 -15.46 -13.20
N LEU A 56 17.41 -14.96 -12.19
CA LEU A 56 18.01 -13.61 -12.17
C LEU A 56 19.54 -13.69 -12.30
N TYR A 57 20.17 -14.54 -11.49
CA TYR A 57 21.63 -14.71 -11.44
C TYR A 57 22.00 -16.17 -11.29
N ARG A 58 23.21 -16.50 -11.75
CA ARG A 58 23.85 -17.78 -11.48
C ARG A 58 25.15 -17.56 -10.72
N ILE A 59 25.24 -18.19 -9.56
CA ILE A 59 26.45 -18.28 -8.73
C ILE A 59 27.30 -19.42 -9.23
N ASP A 60 28.61 -19.40 -8.97
CA ASP A 60 29.53 -20.47 -9.33
C ASP A 60 29.08 -21.84 -8.75
N THR A 61 28.74 -22.76 -9.63
CA THR A 61 28.16 -24.06 -9.28
C THR A 61 29.18 -25.14 -9.00
N ARG A 62 30.46 -24.95 -9.35
CA ARG A 62 31.48 -26.01 -9.38
C ARG A 62 31.65 -26.70 -8.03
N GLN A 63 31.74 -25.95 -6.95
CA GLN A 63 31.89 -26.50 -5.61
C GLN A 63 30.63 -27.26 -5.17
N TYR A 64 29.48 -26.74 -5.44
CA TYR A 64 28.18 -27.34 -5.07
C TYR A 64 27.92 -28.62 -5.85
N ALA A 65 28.20 -28.61 -7.14
CA ALA A 65 28.14 -29.84 -7.97
C ALA A 65 29.07 -30.93 -7.47
N SER A 66 30.30 -30.58 -7.06
CA SER A 66 31.25 -31.53 -6.48
C SER A 66 30.79 -32.08 -5.13
N ASN A 67 30.21 -31.24 -4.28
CA ASN A 67 29.64 -31.64 -2.99
C ASN A 67 28.48 -32.62 -3.20
N LEU A 68 27.58 -32.33 -4.14
CA LEU A 68 26.48 -33.23 -4.49
C LEU A 68 26.99 -34.60 -5.01
N ALA A 69 27.98 -34.58 -5.90
CA ALA A 69 28.56 -35.83 -6.41
C ALA A 69 29.19 -36.68 -5.28
N SER A 70 29.88 -36.04 -4.32
CA SER A 70 30.43 -36.71 -3.14
C SER A 70 29.35 -37.28 -2.23
N ALA A 71 28.27 -36.52 -1.96
CA ALA A 71 27.13 -36.96 -1.15
C ALA A 71 26.44 -38.19 -1.80
N LYS A 72 26.21 -38.16 -3.11
CA LYS A 72 25.64 -39.29 -3.88
C LYS A 72 26.52 -40.54 -3.83
N ALA A 73 27.83 -40.38 -3.93
CA ALA A 73 28.75 -41.49 -3.80
C ALA A 73 28.72 -42.12 -2.40
N ASN A 74 28.67 -41.32 -1.35
CA ASN A 74 28.51 -41.78 0.02
C ASN A 74 27.18 -42.51 0.25
N GLN A 75 26.08 -41.99 -0.26
CA GLN A 75 24.77 -42.66 -0.18
C GLN A 75 24.79 -44.02 -0.92
N ALA A 76 25.42 -44.09 -2.09
CA ALA A 76 25.58 -45.34 -2.83
C ALA A 76 26.39 -46.37 -2.05
N GLN A 77 27.47 -45.94 -1.36
CA GLN A 77 28.27 -46.82 -0.50
C GLN A 77 27.44 -47.36 0.68
N CYS A 78 26.70 -46.49 1.40
CA CYS A 78 25.81 -46.89 2.49
C CYS A 78 24.72 -47.86 1.98
N GLY A 79 24.16 -47.59 0.79
CA GLY A 79 23.15 -48.42 0.15
C GLY A 79 23.67 -49.84 -0.16
N ALA A 80 24.89 -49.95 -0.70
CA ALA A 80 25.52 -51.25 -0.94
C ALA A 80 25.73 -52.04 0.36
N THR A 81 26.16 -51.35 1.43
CA THR A 81 26.36 -51.98 2.74
C THR A 81 25.04 -52.48 3.33
N TRP A 82 24.00 -51.64 3.25
CA TRP A 82 22.63 -52.01 3.69
C TRP A 82 22.10 -53.20 2.89
N GLN A 83 22.22 -53.18 1.56
CA GLN A 83 21.77 -54.25 0.67
C GLN A 83 22.46 -55.59 1.00
N ASN A 84 23.77 -55.57 1.30
CA ASN A 84 24.52 -56.75 1.74
C ASN A 84 23.97 -57.30 3.06
N ALA A 85 23.73 -56.41 4.06
CA ALA A 85 23.16 -56.81 5.33
C ALA A 85 21.75 -57.42 5.21
N VAL A 86 20.90 -56.84 4.32
CA VAL A 86 19.57 -57.41 3.99
C VAL A 86 19.69 -58.77 3.39
N SER A 87 20.64 -58.97 2.45
CA SER A 87 20.91 -60.27 1.83
C SER A 87 21.42 -61.32 2.83
N ASP A 88 22.22 -60.86 3.80
CA ASP A 88 22.70 -61.73 4.89
C ASP A 88 21.52 -62.08 5.81
N LEU A 89 20.70 -61.14 6.21
CA LEU A 89 19.49 -61.38 7.04
C LEU A 89 18.58 -62.43 6.39
N ALA A 90 18.33 -62.33 5.09
CA ALA A 90 17.55 -63.34 4.36
C ALA A 90 18.13 -64.76 4.42
N ARG A 91 19.46 -64.86 4.46
CA ARG A 91 20.14 -66.17 4.69
C ARG A 91 19.97 -66.63 6.14
N TYR A 92 20.08 -65.72 7.11
CA TYR A 92 19.88 -66.05 8.53
C TYR A 92 18.42 -66.45 8.83
N GLU A 93 17.43 -65.89 8.13
CA GLU A 93 16.02 -66.30 8.24
C GLU A 93 15.82 -67.78 7.84
N GLN A 94 16.53 -68.27 6.81
CA GLN A 94 16.48 -69.69 6.40
C GLN A 94 17.17 -70.59 7.43
N LEU A 95 18.27 -70.14 8.05
CA LEU A 95 19.03 -70.94 9.01
C LEU A 95 18.29 -71.06 10.36
N ILE A 96 17.65 -70.00 10.84
CA ILE A 96 16.87 -70.02 12.10
C ILE A 96 15.62 -70.91 11.98
N ALA A 97 15.05 -71.04 10.77
CA ALA A 97 13.88 -71.88 10.53
C ALA A 97 14.21 -73.38 10.68
N VAL A 98 15.49 -73.77 10.63
CA VAL A 98 16.00 -75.15 10.80
C VAL A 98 16.88 -75.31 12.05
N ASP A 99 16.75 -74.41 13.04
CA ASP A 99 17.55 -74.37 14.24
C ASP A 99 19.06 -74.32 14.01
N GLY A 100 19.49 -73.81 12.84
CA GLY A 100 20.95 -73.79 12.47
C GLY A 100 21.71 -72.63 13.10
N ILE A 101 21.07 -71.66 13.72
CA ILE A 101 21.66 -70.49 14.41
C ILE A 101 20.89 -70.17 15.69
N SER A 102 21.55 -69.43 16.62
CA SER A 102 20.89 -68.96 17.83
C SER A 102 19.96 -67.79 17.50
N ARG A 103 18.89 -67.61 18.30
CA ARG A 103 17.96 -66.49 18.23
C ARG A 103 18.68 -65.15 18.41
N GLN A 104 19.62 -65.09 19.34
CA GLN A 104 20.47 -63.91 19.56
C GLN A 104 21.24 -63.49 18.29
N THR A 105 21.79 -64.46 17.54
CA THR A 105 22.51 -64.18 16.29
C THR A 105 21.60 -63.57 15.23
N TYR A 106 20.38 -64.10 15.10
CA TYR A 106 19.36 -63.54 14.17
C TYR A 106 18.94 -62.12 14.54
N GLU A 107 18.60 -61.88 15.83
CA GLU A 107 18.20 -60.58 16.34
C GLU A 107 19.35 -59.55 16.18
N SER A 108 20.60 -59.95 16.40
CA SER A 108 21.77 -59.10 16.14
C SER A 108 21.91 -58.70 14.67
N GLN A 109 21.65 -59.61 13.73
CA GLN A 109 21.69 -59.32 12.31
C GLN A 109 20.52 -58.41 11.88
N GLN A 110 19.34 -58.61 12.47
CA GLN A 110 18.21 -57.73 12.26
C GLN A 110 18.51 -56.29 12.72
N ALA A 111 19.08 -56.12 13.91
CA ALA A 111 19.52 -54.82 14.39
C ALA A 111 20.59 -54.18 13.50
N LEU A 112 21.49 -54.96 12.91
CA LEU A 112 22.50 -54.48 11.97
C LEU A 112 21.88 -53.95 10.66
N VAL A 113 20.87 -54.64 10.15
CA VAL A 113 20.11 -54.15 8.97
C VAL A 113 19.47 -52.81 9.24
N GLU A 114 18.83 -52.66 10.40
CA GLU A 114 18.22 -51.38 10.78
C GLU A 114 19.25 -50.26 10.99
N GLN A 115 20.43 -50.59 11.54
CA GLN A 115 21.54 -49.66 11.67
C GLN A 115 22.03 -49.17 10.31
N TYR A 116 22.25 -50.07 9.34
CA TYR A 116 22.71 -49.69 8.01
C TYR A 116 21.65 -48.98 7.19
N ARG A 117 20.36 -49.29 7.40
CA ARG A 117 19.25 -48.55 6.84
C ARG A 117 19.26 -47.11 7.34
N ALA A 118 19.38 -46.89 8.66
CA ALA A 118 19.48 -45.58 9.22
C ALA A 118 20.68 -44.76 8.68
N ALA A 119 21.82 -45.43 8.46
CA ALA A 119 22.98 -44.80 7.81
C ALA A 119 22.74 -44.42 6.35
N TYR A 120 22.03 -45.27 5.58
CA TYR A 120 21.62 -44.96 4.21
C TYR A 120 20.64 -43.78 4.15
N ASP A 121 19.64 -43.76 5.04
CA ASP A 121 18.66 -42.67 5.13
C ASP A 121 19.35 -41.34 5.53
N ALA A 122 20.29 -41.36 6.47
CA ALA A 122 21.08 -40.20 6.84
C ALA A 122 21.97 -39.69 5.67
N ALA A 123 22.57 -40.60 4.89
CA ALA A 123 23.30 -40.20 3.68
C ALA A 123 22.37 -39.63 2.60
N GLY A 124 21.11 -40.11 2.52
CA GLY A 124 20.09 -39.57 1.66
C GLY A 124 19.72 -38.10 1.99
N ALA A 125 19.56 -37.82 3.27
CA ALA A 125 19.34 -36.44 3.73
C ALA A 125 20.53 -35.52 3.36
N GLN A 126 21.78 -36.03 3.42
CA GLN A 126 22.92 -35.22 3.01
C GLN A 126 22.96 -34.97 1.49
N VAL A 127 22.44 -35.89 0.66
CA VAL A 127 22.27 -35.66 -0.78
C VAL A 127 21.25 -34.57 -1.03
N GLU A 128 20.12 -34.57 -0.29
CA GLU A 128 19.09 -33.56 -0.41
C GLU A 128 19.62 -32.15 -0.05
N ILE A 129 20.38 -32.03 1.03
CA ILE A 129 21.04 -30.77 1.42
C ILE A 129 21.95 -30.27 0.28
N ALA A 130 22.81 -31.14 -0.24
CA ALA A 130 23.76 -30.76 -1.30
C ALA A 130 23.02 -30.42 -2.63
N GLN A 131 21.87 -31.04 -2.89
CA GLN A 131 21.04 -30.73 -4.04
C GLN A 131 20.38 -29.34 -3.87
N ASN A 132 19.85 -29.05 -2.70
CA ASN A 132 19.26 -27.75 -2.39
C ASN A 132 20.32 -26.63 -2.52
N ASP A 133 21.51 -26.84 -2.02
CA ASP A 133 22.62 -25.88 -2.16
C ASP A 133 22.97 -25.63 -3.63
N LEU A 134 22.97 -26.68 -4.46
CA LEU A 134 23.20 -26.54 -5.90
C LEU A 134 22.07 -25.81 -6.59
N ASP A 135 20.81 -26.11 -6.25
CA ASP A 135 19.64 -25.44 -6.82
C ASP A 135 19.60 -23.95 -6.42
N ASP A 136 20.01 -23.62 -5.19
CA ASP A 136 20.10 -22.26 -4.68
C ASP A 136 21.25 -21.44 -5.32
N THR A 137 22.13 -22.06 -6.15
CA THR A 137 23.07 -21.31 -6.99
C THR A 137 22.38 -20.51 -8.09
N ILE A 138 21.15 -20.87 -8.46
CA ILE A 138 20.32 -20.11 -9.39
C ILE A 138 19.39 -19.26 -8.56
N VAL A 139 19.70 -17.97 -8.44
CA VAL A 139 18.86 -16.99 -7.73
C VAL A 139 17.67 -16.63 -8.60
N ARG A 140 16.47 -16.77 -8.03
CA ARG A 140 15.19 -16.55 -8.74
C ARG A 140 14.38 -15.44 -8.11
N ALA A 141 13.47 -14.85 -8.91
CA ALA A 141 12.52 -13.87 -8.43
C ALA A 141 11.51 -14.51 -7.46
N PRO A 142 11.29 -13.92 -6.25
CA PRO A 142 10.37 -14.47 -5.27
C PRO A 142 8.89 -14.17 -5.58
N PHE A 143 8.61 -13.16 -6.40
CA PHE A 143 7.27 -12.75 -6.85
C PHE A 143 7.38 -11.93 -8.15
N ASN A 144 6.23 -11.61 -8.75
CA ASN A 144 6.15 -10.75 -9.94
C ASN A 144 6.44 -9.31 -9.56
N GLY A 145 7.33 -8.63 -10.27
CA GLY A 145 7.67 -7.25 -9.93
C GLY A 145 8.66 -6.62 -10.89
N LYS A 146 9.05 -5.40 -10.56
CA LYS A 146 10.06 -4.64 -11.29
C LYS A 146 11.35 -4.57 -10.50
N LEU A 147 12.46 -4.76 -11.18
CA LEU A 147 13.80 -4.72 -10.59
C LEU A 147 14.28 -3.28 -10.40
N SER A 148 15.08 -3.05 -9.35
CA SER A 148 15.82 -1.81 -9.18
C SER A 148 16.89 -1.66 -10.28
N LEU A 149 17.35 -0.41 -10.48
CA LEU A 149 18.50 -0.14 -11.36
C LEU A 149 19.83 -0.56 -10.71
N ASP A 150 19.86 -0.58 -9.37
CA ASP A 150 21.03 -1.00 -8.61
C ASP A 150 21.09 -2.53 -8.56
N ASP A 151 21.93 -3.10 -9.38
CA ASP A 151 22.17 -4.52 -9.47
C ASP A 151 23.68 -4.84 -9.44
N VAL A 152 24.02 -6.09 -9.19
CA VAL A 152 25.41 -6.52 -9.13
C VAL A 152 25.94 -6.96 -10.51
N ASN A 153 27.24 -6.72 -10.73
CA ASN A 153 27.93 -7.15 -11.93
C ASN A 153 28.44 -8.58 -11.85
N ILE A 154 28.61 -9.21 -13.02
CA ILE A 154 29.31 -10.49 -13.17
C ILE A 154 30.72 -10.35 -12.57
N GLY A 155 31.15 -11.36 -11.83
CA GLY A 155 32.42 -11.37 -11.10
C GLY A 155 32.32 -10.88 -9.64
N THR A 156 31.19 -10.30 -9.22
CA THR A 156 30.98 -9.93 -7.82
C THR A 156 30.87 -11.16 -6.94
N TYR A 157 31.58 -11.18 -5.81
CA TYR A 157 31.43 -12.24 -4.81
C TYR A 157 30.24 -11.94 -3.90
N SER A 158 29.27 -12.88 -3.87
CA SER A 158 28.11 -12.83 -3.00
C SER A 158 28.32 -13.70 -1.77
N THR A 159 28.02 -13.15 -0.59
CA THR A 159 27.97 -13.90 0.67
C THR A 159 26.53 -14.27 0.97
N ALA A 160 26.28 -15.53 1.30
CA ALA A 160 24.96 -16.09 1.59
C ALA A 160 24.20 -15.22 2.62
N GLY A 161 22.97 -14.84 2.27
CA GLY A 161 22.06 -14.06 3.13
C GLY A 161 22.47 -12.60 3.38
N ASN A 162 23.64 -12.16 2.96
CA ASN A 162 24.17 -10.85 3.35
C ASN A 162 24.22 -9.86 2.18
N THR A 163 24.72 -10.27 1.02
CA THR A 163 24.87 -9.38 -0.13
C THR A 163 23.58 -9.27 -0.92
N PRO A 164 22.93 -8.09 -1.00
CA PRO A 164 21.81 -7.87 -1.90
C PRO A 164 22.30 -7.88 -3.35
N LEU A 165 21.63 -8.62 -4.22
CA LEU A 165 21.98 -8.72 -5.64
C LEU A 165 21.19 -7.71 -6.46
N VAL A 166 19.91 -7.56 -6.17
CA VAL A 166 18.96 -6.63 -6.79
C VAL A 166 17.76 -6.48 -5.86
N THR A 167 17.07 -5.36 -5.91
CA THR A 167 15.78 -5.20 -5.20
C THR A 167 14.64 -5.42 -6.18
N ILE A 168 13.64 -6.20 -5.78
CA ILE A 168 12.40 -6.40 -6.55
C ILE A 168 11.25 -5.73 -5.80
N SER A 169 10.46 -4.92 -6.52
CA SER A 169 9.28 -4.23 -6.00
C SER A 169 8.05 -4.68 -6.78
N SER A 170 6.98 -5.02 -6.07
CA SER A 170 5.69 -5.31 -6.70
C SER A 170 5.13 -4.04 -7.36
N THR A 171 4.49 -4.20 -8.52
CA THR A 171 3.94 -3.07 -9.30
C THR A 171 2.42 -3.00 -9.25
N ASP A 172 1.73 -4.12 -8.98
CA ASP A 172 0.28 -4.23 -8.91
C ASP A 172 -0.12 -5.30 -7.89
N PRO A 173 -0.96 -4.99 -6.89
CA PRO A 173 -1.42 -3.65 -6.52
C PRO A 173 -0.33 -2.79 -5.85
N VAL A 174 -0.61 -1.50 -5.68
CA VAL A 174 0.23 -0.57 -4.92
C VAL A 174 -0.49 -0.06 -3.69
N TYR A 175 0.27 0.39 -2.70
CA TYR A 175 -0.27 1.11 -1.56
C TYR A 175 -0.06 2.62 -1.73
N VAL A 176 -1.01 3.40 -1.21
CA VAL A 176 -0.80 4.81 -0.90
C VAL A 176 -0.81 4.95 0.61
N GLN A 177 0.32 5.32 1.18
CA GLN A 177 0.46 5.56 2.61
C GLN A 177 0.20 7.04 2.88
N PHE A 178 -0.68 7.33 3.83
CA PHE A 178 -1.04 8.68 4.24
C PHE A 178 -1.31 8.74 5.75
N ASP A 179 -1.28 9.96 6.27
CA ASP A 179 -1.45 10.20 7.70
C ASP A 179 -2.68 11.04 7.97
N MET A 180 -3.41 10.71 9.03
CA MET A 180 -4.55 11.45 9.57
C MET A 180 -4.20 11.97 10.96
N SER A 181 -4.60 13.19 11.30
CA SER A 181 -4.39 13.73 12.64
C SER A 181 -5.28 13.02 13.69
N GLU A 182 -4.79 12.96 14.94
CA GLU A 182 -5.57 12.42 16.06
C GLU A 182 -6.93 13.12 16.22
N THR A 183 -6.96 14.44 16.02
CA THR A 183 -8.18 15.24 16.15
C THR A 183 -9.23 14.82 15.13
N GLU A 184 -8.85 14.67 13.87
CA GLU A 184 -9.74 14.21 12.79
C GLU A 184 -10.22 12.79 13.03
N TYR A 185 -9.31 11.90 13.46
CA TYR A 185 -9.70 10.53 13.82
C TYR A 185 -10.75 10.50 14.93
N LEU A 186 -10.55 11.29 16.00
CA LEU A 186 -11.51 11.38 17.10
C LEU A 186 -12.86 11.96 16.66
N GLU A 187 -12.87 12.96 15.80
CA GLU A 187 -14.09 13.52 15.22
C GLU A 187 -14.88 12.49 14.40
N MET A 188 -14.19 11.76 13.53
CA MET A 188 -14.79 10.68 12.73
C MET A 188 -15.32 9.56 13.63
N ALA A 189 -14.54 9.13 14.60
CA ALA A 189 -14.94 8.07 15.54
C ALA A 189 -16.18 8.45 16.36
N ARG A 190 -16.28 9.70 16.83
CA ARG A 190 -17.44 10.22 17.58
C ARG A 190 -18.71 10.32 16.72
N LYS A 191 -18.57 10.60 15.44
CA LYS A 191 -19.70 10.63 14.48
C LYS A 191 -20.18 9.22 14.09
N GLY A 192 -19.53 8.15 14.57
CA GLY A 192 -19.83 6.77 14.21
C GLY A 192 -19.40 6.40 12.79
N ASN A 193 -18.54 7.20 12.20
CA ASN A 193 -17.94 6.97 10.90
C ASN A 193 -16.58 6.29 11.11
N GLY A 194 -16.61 4.96 11.31
CA GLY A 194 -15.38 4.16 11.33
C GLY A 194 -14.72 4.14 9.96
N VAL A 195 -13.43 3.79 9.93
CA VAL A 195 -12.63 3.64 8.70
C VAL A 195 -13.34 2.77 7.66
N ASP A 196 -14.14 1.81 8.08
CA ASP A 196 -14.93 0.92 7.21
C ASP A 196 -15.98 1.66 6.34
N LYS A 197 -16.41 2.86 6.74
CA LYS A 197 -17.41 3.61 6.00
C LYS A 197 -16.80 4.55 4.97
N TRP A 198 -15.79 5.32 5.36
CA TRP A 198 -15.17 6.31 4.47
C TRP A 198 -13.93 5.78 3.73
N GLY A 199 -13.35 4.67 4.20
CA GLY A 199 -12.15 4.06 3.64
C GLY A 199 -12.38 3.22 2.38
N ASN A 200 -13.61 3.17 1.88
CA ASN A 200 -13.95 2.50 0.62
C ASN A 200 -14.19 3.53 -0.49
N ASN A 201 -13.91 3.16 -1.74
CA ASN A 201 -14.06 4.02 -2.92
C ASN A 201 -13.23 5.32 -2.85
N LEU A 202 -12.03 5.21 -2.31
CA LEU A 202 -11.09 6.32 -2.27
C LEU A 202 -10.64 6.67 -3.68
N LYS A 203 -10.63 7.94 -4.01
CA LYS A 203 -10.07 8.47 -5.25
C LYS A 203 -8.64 8.93 -4.99
N LEU A 204 -7.78 8.80 -5.98
CA LEU A 204 -6.41 9.29 -5.90
C LEU A 204 -6.24 10.41 -6.93
N ARG A 205 -5.92 11.61 -6.46
CA ARG A 205 -5.53 12.74 -7.31
C ARG A 205 -4.01 12.76 -7.41
N LEU A 206 -3.52 12.70 -8.63
CA LEU A 206 -2.10 12.73 -8.93
C LEU A 206 -1.52 14.15 -8.81
N SER A 207 -0.21 14.27 -8.82
CA SER A 207 0.49 15.56 -8.68
C SER A 207 0.26 16.54 -9.85
N ASP A 208 -0.20 16.06 -10.99
CA ASP A 208 -0.62 16.88 -12.14
C ASP A 208 -2.08 17.37 -12.05
N GLY A 209 -2.78 17.02 -10.95
CA GLY A 209 -4.17 17.36 -10.71
C GLY A 209 -5.20 16.38 -11.31
N SER A 210 -4.77 15.42 -12.13
CA SER A 210 -5.65 14.40 -12.69
C SER A 210 -6.10 13.39 -11.63
N LEU A 211 -7.30 12.82 -11.83
CA LEU A 211 -7.79 11.73 -10.99
C LEU A 211 -7.34 10.39 -11.60
N TYR A 212 -6.81 9.52 -10.76
CA TYR A 212 -6.51 8.15 -11.13
C TYR A 212 -7.80 7.38 -11.43
N GLY A 213 -7.79 6.52 -12.44
CA GLY A 213 -9.00 5.84 -12.94
C GLY A 213 -9.56 4.77 -12.00
N GLU A 214 -8.71 4.15 -11.18
CA GLU A 214 -9.11 3.11 -10.25
C GLU A 214 -9.39 3.69 -8.86
N THR A 215 -10.35 3.07 -8.15
CA THR A 215 -10.65 3.43 -6.76
C THR A 215 -9.88 2.55 -5.79
N GLY A 216 -9.50 3.13 -4.66
CA GLY A 216 -8.78 2.42 -3.60
C GLY A 216 -9.65 2.15 -2.38
N ARG A 217 -9.11 1.33 -1.50
CA ARG A 217 -9.69 1.02 -0.18
C ARG A 217 -8.60 0.98 0.89
N ILE A 218 -8.94 1.39 2.10
CA ILE A 218 -8.04 1.25 3.24
C ILE A 218 -7.96 -0.24 3.61
N VAL A 219 -6.74 -0.75 3.68
CA VAL A 219 -6.45 -2.16 4.01
C VAL A 219 -5.65 -2.31 5.29
N GLN A 220 -4.90 -1.27 5.67
CA GLN A 220 -4.08 -1.27 6.87
C GLN A 220 -4.20 0.06 7.59
N VAL A 221 -4.38 -0.03 8.90
CA VAL A 221 -4.35 1.11 9.83
C VAL A 221 -3.34 0.79 10.91
N ASN A 222 -2.41 1.69 11.17
CA ASN A 222 -1.45 1.49 12.25
C ASN A 222 -2.18 1.42 13.60
N PRO A 223 -1.91 0.43 14.46
CA PRO A 223 -2.59 0.30 15.76
C PRO A 223 -2.24 1.39 16.78
N GLY A 224 -1.26 2.25 16.48
CA GLY A 224 -0.81 3.32 17.36
C GLY A 224 -0.52 4.61 16.60
N LEU A 225 -0.56 5.73 17.34
CA LEU A 225 -0.20 7.04 16.82
C LEU A 225 1.32 7.20 16.78
N THR A 226 1.81 7.78 15.70
CA THR A 226 3.21 8.21 15.59
C THR A 226 3.22 9.73 15.44
N SER A 227 3.85 10.43 16.40
CA SER A 227 3.88 11.90 16.42
C SER A 227 2.49 12.57 16.34
N GLY A 228 1.47 11.97 16.96
CA GLY A 228 0.09 12.48 16.96
C GLY A 228 -0.67 12.24 15.64
N GLN A 229 -0.16 11.37 14.78
CA GLN A 229 -0.78 11.01 13.50
C GLN A 229 -1.05 9.51 13.43
N LEU A 230 -2.15 9.14 12.80
CA LEU A 230 -2.54 7.79 12.48
C LEU A 230 -2.16 7.48 11.04
N THR A 231 -1.21 6.59 10.86
CA THR A 231 -0.78 6.17 9.52
C THR A 231 -1.68 5.08 8.97
N MET A 232 -2.13 5.26 7.75
CA MET A 232 -3.00 4.34 7.02
C MET A 232 -2.42 4.01 5.65
N LYS A 233 -2.80 2.83 5.13
CA LYS A 233 -2.48 2.42 3.77
C LYS A 233 -3.75 2.08 3.02
N ALA A 234 -3.94 2.72 1.89
CA ALA A 234 -4.97 2.41 0.93
C ALA A 234 -4.38 1.62 -0.24
N GLU A 235 -5.04 0.54 -0.63
CA GLU A 235 -4.66 -0.31 -1.77
C GLU A 235 -5.35 0.18 -3.03
N PHE A 236 -4.58 0.32 -4.10
CA PHE A 236 -5.05 0.67 -5.43
C PHE A 236 -4.56 -0.37 -6.44
N ALA A 237 -5.45 -0.82 -7.33
CA ALA A 237 -5.05 -1.59 -8.49
C ALA A 237 -4.19 -0.72 -9.42
N ASN A 238 -3.18 -1.31 -10.04
CA ASN A 238 -2.24 -0.60 -10.91
C ASN A 238 -1.90 -1.41 -12.18
N PRO A 239 -2.92 -1.83 -12.96
CA PRO A 239 -2.73 -2.71 -14.10
C PRO A 239 -1.83 -2.10 -15.18
N ASP A 240 -1.91 -0.79 -15.38
CA ASP A 240 -1.12 -0.07 -16.39
C ASP A 240 0.27 0.35 -15.90
N GLY A 241 0.59 0.10 -14.61
CA GLY A 241 1.87 0.48 -14.00
C GLY A 241 2.11 1.99 -13.93
N LEU A 242 1.05 2.82 -13.98
CA LEU A 242 1.15 4.28 -13.93
C LEU A 242 1.64 4.77 -12.57
N LEU A 243 1.19 4.12 -11.49
CA LEU A 243 1.62 4.46 -10.14
C LEU A 243 2.98 3.81 -9.86
N VAL A 244 3.98 4.64 -9.63
CA VAL A 244 5.34 4.19 -9.32
C VAL A 244 5.64 4.48 -7.85
N PRO A 245 6.20 3.54 -7.09
CA PRO A 245 6.61 3.77 -5.71
C PRO A 245 7.50 5.01 -5.58
N GLY A 246 7.21 5.86 -4.57
CA GLY A 246 7.85 7.16 -4.39
C GLY A 246 7.08 8.34 -4.97
N MET A 247 6.05 8.14 -5.78
CA MET A 247 5.18 9.22 -6.25
C MET A 247 4.31 9.75 -5.10
N TYR A 248 3.98 11.05 -5.19
CA TYR A 248 3.02 11.68 -4.29
C TYR A 248 1.65 11.75 -4.95
N GLY A 249 0.61 11.65 -4.12
CA GLY A 249 -0.76 11.83 -4.54
C GLY A 249 -1.64 12.25 -3.36
N THR A 250 -2.82 12.77 -3.64
CA THR A 250 -3.80 13.14 -2.64
C THR A 250 -4.95 12.16 -2.67
N ILE A 251 -5.16 11.45 -1.56
CA ILE A 251 -6.34 10.62 -1.37
C ILE A 251 -7.53 11.54 -1.13
N VAL A 252 -8.60 11.31 -1.86
CA VAL A 252 -9.85 12.07 -1.79
C VAL A 252 -10.97 11.10 -1.43
N SER A 253 -11.65 11.34 -0.31
CA SER A 253 -12.85 10.63 0.10
C SER A 253 -14.03 11.59 0.12
N ASP A 254 -15.08 11.26 -0.59
CA ASP A 254 -16.35 12.01 -0.68
C ASP A 254 -17.55 11.16 -0.20
N ALA A 255 -17.28 10.12 0.58
CA ALA A 255 -18.29 9.15 1.01
C ALA A 255 -19.27 9.67 2.05
N GLU A 256 -18.95 10.77 2.74
CA GLU A 256 -19.82 11.38 3.75
C GLU A 256 -20.63 12.52 3.14
N ILE A 257 -21.94 12.50 3.35
CA ILE A 257 -22.85 13.59 2.92
C ILE A 257 -23.36 14.31 4.15
N ALA A 258 -23.06 15.59 4.26
CA ALA A 258 -23.70 16.49 5.23
C ALA A 258 -25.07 16.87 4.69
N LYS A 259 -26.10 16.36 5.36
CA LYS A 259 -27.50 16.68 5.02
C LYS A 259 -27.85 18.10 5.44
N ASP A 260 -28.70 18.75 4.66
CA ASP A 260 -29.25 20.07 4.94
C ASP A 260 -28.19 21.13 5.29
N SER A 261 -27.01 21.05 4.66
CA SER A 261 -25.94 22.02 4.87
C SER A 261 -26.35 23.39 4.38
N LEU A 262 -26.19 24.41 5.24
CA LEU A 262 -26.48 25.81 4.87
C LEU A 262 -25.35 26.34 3.97
N LEU A 263 -25.69 26.81 2.80
CA LEU A 263 -24.78 27.28 1.77
C LEU A 263 -24.94 28.77 1.51
N ILE A 264 -23.79 29.46 1.41
CA ILE A 264 -23.71 30.83 0.95
C ILE A 264 -22.70 30.93 -0.20
N PRO A 265 -22.84 31.91 -1.13
CA PRO A 265 -21.82 32.15 -2.14
C PRO A 265 -20.45 32.46 -1.51
N THR A 266 -19.39 31.81 -1.99
CA THR A 266 -18.03 32.00 -1.43
C THR A 266 -17.57 33.46 -1.52
N GLN A 267 -18.02 34.20 -2.55
CA GLN A 267 -17.71 35.63 -2.70
C GLN A 267 -18.37 36.53 -1.63
N ALA A 268 -19.34 36.04 -0.86
CA ALA A 268 -19.93 36.76 0.27
C ALA A 268 -19.06 36.76 1.53
N LEU A 269 -18.03 35.87 1.55
CA LEU A 269 -17.18 35.70 2.70
C LEU A 269 -16.14 36.83 2.82
N ILE A 270 -16.06 37.43 4.01
CA ILE A 270 -15.08 38.45 4.36
C ILE A 270 -14.14 37.86 5.40
N PRO A 271 -12.94 37.42 5.00
CA PRO A 271 -11.95 36.92 5.95
C PRO A 271 -11.35 38.09 6.74
N LEU A 272 -11.42 38.03 8.06
CA LEU A 272 -10.90 39.07 8.95
C LEU A 272 -10.03 38.41 10.05
N LEU A 273 -8.71 38.50 9.92
CA LEU A 273 -7.74 37.87 10.84
C LEU A 273 -8.10 36.40 11.13
N ASP A 274 -8.58 36.09 12.32
CA ASP A 274 -8.91 34.72 12.76
C ASP A 274 -10.40 34.36 12.65
N LYS A 275 -11.22 35.21 12.00
CA LYS A 275 -12.67 35.02 11.90
C LYS A 275 -13.17 35.21 10.48
N ASN A 276 -14.17 34.43 10.14
CA ASN A 276 -14.91 34.62 8.89
C ASN A 276 -16.18 35.43 9.18
N MET A 277 -16.37 36.49 8.44
CA MET A 277 -17.48 37.40 8.61
C MET A 277 -18.31 37.43 7.33
N VAL A 278 -19.61 37.76 7.48
CA VAL A 278 -20.49 38.06 6.37
C VAL A 278 -21.31 39.33 6.69
N ASP A 279 -21.55 40.14 5.69
CA ASP A 279 -22.44 41.25 5.79
C ASP A 279 -23.86 40.79 5.49
N VAL A 280 -24.79 41.02 6.42
CA VAL A 280 -26.22 40.70 6.28
C VAL A 280 -27.06 41.96 6.33
N VAL A 281 -28.20 41.96 5.67
CA VAL A 281 -29.16 43.03 5.69
C VAL A 281 -30.24 42.74 6.73
N VAL A 282 -30.32 43.55 7.77
CA VAL A 282 -31.36 43.51 8.82
C VAL A 282 -32.03 44.86 8.86
N ASP A 283 -33.34 44.93 8.74
CA ASP A 283 -34.13 46.16 8.72
C ASP A 283 -33.59 47.23 7.75
N ASN A 284 -33.21 46.79 6.54
CA ASN A 284 -32.61 47.61 5.49
C ASN A 284 -31.27 48.27 5.87
N LYS A 285 -30.58 47.75 6.88
CA LYS A 285 -29.24 48.18 7.30
C LYS A 285 -28.22 47.03 7.27
N VAL A 286 -27.00 47.39 6.97
CA VAL A 286 -25.89 46.41 6.97
C VAL A 286 -25.51 46.07 8.40
N THR A 287 -25.49 44.79 8.71
CA THR A 287 -24.99 44.24 9.96
C THR A 287 -23.97 43.16 9.65
N GLN A 288 -22.85 43.10 10.38
CA GLN A 288 -21.83 42.11 10.19
C GLN A 288 -22.00 40.96 11.19
N LYS A 289 -22.04 39.73 10.69
CA LYS A 289 -22.12 38.51 11.51
C LYS A 289 -20.86 37.68 11.38
N ALA A 290 -20.36 37.19 12.52
CA ALA A 290 -19.31 36.19 12.53
C ALA A 290 -19.91 34.80 12.25
N ILE A 291 -19.32 34.07 11.33
CA ILE A 291 -19.78 32.74 10.94
C ILE A 291 -18.68 31.69 11.15
N GLN A 292 -19.12 30.46 11.34
CA GLN A 292 -18.26 29.29 11.27
C GLN A 292 -18.46 28.63 9.92
N ILE A 293 -17.37 28.35 9.23
CA ILE A 293 -17.39 27.71 7.91
C ILE A 293 -16.97 26.26 8.03
N GLY A 294 -17.55 25.41 7.19
CA GLY A 294 -17.09 24.04 6.90
C GLY A 294 -16.20 24.03 5.67
N GLY A 295 -16.51 23.19 4.71
CA GLY A 295 -15.81 23.13 3.42
C GLY A 295 -16.43 24.05 2.38
N THR A 296 -15.88 23.99 1.16
CA THR A 296 -16.46 24.63 -0.04
C THR A 296 -17.09 23.58 -0.95
N TYR A 297 -18.20 23.91 -1.56
CA TYR A 297 -18.90 23.08 -2.52
C TYR A 297 -19.22 23.88 -3.79
N GLY A 298 -18.44 23.64 -4.84
CA GLY A 298 -18.50 24.45 -6.05
C GLY A 298 -18.23 25.94 -5.76
N ASN A 299 -19.18 26.79 -6.11
CA ASN A 299 -19.11 28.25 -5.90
C ASN A 299 -19.61 28.69 -4.50
N TYR A 300 -19.94 27.73 -3.63
CA TYR A 300 -20.57 27.98 -2.35
C TYR A 300 -19.69 27.54 -1.19
N THR A 301 -19.83 28.19 -0.04
CA THR A 301 -19.20 27.81 1.23
C THR A 301 -20.27 27.29 2.17
N VAL A 302 -19.96 26.15 2.80
CA VAL A 302 -20.82 25.54 3.83
C VAL A 302 -20.68 26.34 5.12
N VAL A 303 -21.79 26.78 5.70
CA VAL A 303 -21.85 27.47 6.99
C VAL A 303 -22.32 26.50 8.05
N THR A 304 -21.48 26.29 9.08
CA THR A 304 -21.78 25.40 10.20
C THR A 304 -22.33 26.09 11.42
N GLY A 305 -22.27 27.43 11.45
CA GLY A 305 -22.83 28.22 12.55
C GLY A 305 -22.75 29.72 12.30
N GLY A 306 -23.61 30.49 13.02
CA GLY A 306 -23.60 31.96 12.97
C GLY A 306 -24.54 32.59 11.95
N LEU A 307 -25.20 31.79 11.09
CA LEU A 307 -26.15 32.29 10.09
C LEU A 307 -27.41 31.42 10.08
N SER A 308 -28.55 31.99 9.68
CA SER A 308 -29.81 31.29 9.51
C SER A 308 -30.33 31.41 8.07
N MET A 309 -31.32 30.58 7.69
CA MET A 309 -31.95 30.62 6.36
C MET A 309 -32.70 31.93 6.08
N ASP A 310 -33.12 32.63 7.15
CA ASP A 310 -33.86 33.87 7.03
C ASP A 310 -32.97 35.10 6.83
N ASP A 311 -31.66 34.94 7.02
CA ASP A 311 -30.68 35.99 6.83
C ASP A 311 -30.54 36.35 5.34
N VAL A 312 -30.36 37.61 5.02
CA VAL A 312 -30.11 38.09 3.67
C VAL A 312 -28.65 38.53 3.58
N VAL A 313 -27.81 37.78 2.89
CA VAL A 313 -26.36 37.99 2.81
C VAL A 313 -26.03 38.91 1.63
N ILE A 314 -25.12 39.86 1.81
CA ILE A 314 -24.60 40.71 0.74
C ILE A 314 -23.52 39.95 -0.04
N VAL A 315 -23.69 39.81 -1.35
CA VAL A 315 -22.81 39.10 -2.24
C VAL A 315 -21.91 40.05 -3.02
N GLU A 316 -22.45 41.21 -3.43
CA GLU A 316 -21.68 42.23 -4.13
C GLU A 316 -21.97 43.63 -3.56
N GLY A 317 -20.95 44.49 -3.59
CA GLY A 317 -21.01 45.83 -3.05
C GLY A 317 -20.53 45.99 -1.61
N GLN A 318 -19.98 44.95 -1.01
CA GLN A 318 -19.41 44.92 0.36
C GLN A 318 -18.40 46.05 0.59
N GLY A 319 -17.52 46.31 -0.37
CA GLY A 319 -16.52 47.41 -0.26
C GLY A 319 -17.08 48.82 -0.39
N LYS A 320 -18.39 48.95 -0.68
CA LYS A 320 -19.08 50.26 -0.86
C LYS A 320 -20.00 50.61 0.31
N VAL A 321 -20.13 49.71 1.27
CA VAL A 321 -21.05 49.88 2.41
C VAL A 321 -20.30 49.77 3.73
N THR A 322 -20.82 50.38 4.75
CA THR A 322 -20.32 50.29 6.12
C THR A 322 -21.41 49.76 7.05
N VAL A 323 -20.99 49.14 8.16
CA VAL A 323 -21.91 48.61 9.16
C VAL A 323 -22.86 49.74 9.66
N GLY A 324 -24.16 49.48 9.68
CA GLY A 324 -25.21 50.44 10.05
C GLY A 324 -25.74 51.28 8.90
N GLN A 325 -25.15 51.21 7.70
CA GLN A 325 -25.59 51.98 6.54
C GLN A 325 -26.89 51.39 5.95
N ALA A 326 -27.82 52.27 5.53
CA ALA A 326 -29.02 51.86 4.83
C ALA A 326 -28.72 51.42 3.39
N VAL A 327 -29.20 50.24 3.01
CA VAL A 327 -28.98 49.62 1.70
C VAL A 327 -30.31 49.17 1.08
N GLU A 328 -30.34 49.18 -0.23
CA GLU A 328 -31.40 48.61 -1.03
C GLU A 328 -30.87 47.33 -1.66
N GLY A 329 -31.32 46.19 -1.17
CA GLY A 329 -30.88 44.88 -1.63
C GLY A 329 -31.62 44.44 -2.88
N GLU A 330 -30.91 44.09 -3.93
CA GLU A 330 -31.44 43.40 -5.11
C GLU A 330 -31.14 41.91 -4.95
N GLU A 331 -32.18 41.10 -4.79
CA GLU A 331 -32.02 39.65 -4.53
C GLU A 331 -31.62 38.94 -5.82
N MET A 332 -30.47 38.25 -5.78
CA MET A 332 -29.96 37.42 -6.87
C MET A 332 -30.47 35.99 -6.73
N THR A 333 -30.88 35.41 -7.86
CA THR A 333 -31.21 34.00 -7.92
C THR A 333 -29.94 33.14 -8.02
N ARG A 334 -30.04 31.86 -7.65
CA ARG A 334 -28.94 30.89 -7.78
C ARG A 334 -28.40 30.79 -9.20
N GLU A 335 -29.30 30.77 -10.21
CA GLU A 335 -28.93 30.69 -11.63
C GLU A 335 -28.16 31.93 -12.09
N GLN A 336 -28.53 33.11 -11.64
CA GLN A 336 -27.83 34.35 -11.99
C GLN A 336 -26.41 34.37 -11.40
N LEU A 337 -26.26 33.90 -10.17
CA LEU A 337 -24.97 33.83 -9.50
C LEU A 337 -24.04 32.84 -10.17
N ASP A 338 -24.50 31.61 -10.45
CA ASP A 338 -23.72 30.57 -11.09
C ASP A 338 -23.28 31.02 -12.49
N LYS A 339 -24.14 31.70 -13.24
CA LYS A 339 -23.79 32.27 -14.56
C LYS A 339 -22.71 33.35 -14.46
N GLN A 340 -22.84 34.25 -13.49
CA GLN A 340 -21.88 35.33 -13.26
C GLN A 340 -20.49 34.83 -12.86
N VAL A 341 -20.42 33.80 -12.02
CA VAL A 341 -19.14 33.15 -11.63
C VAL A 341 -18.53 32.43 -12.82
N SER A 342 -19.34 31.75 -13.64
CA SER A 342 -18.88 31.08 -14.85
C SER A 342 -18.29 32.07 -15.88
N GLU A 343 -18.94 33.23 -16.07
CA GLU A 343 -18.45 34.29 -16.99
C GLU A 343 -17.15 34.93 -16.49
N ARG A 344 -16.97 35.08 -15.18
CA ARG A 344 -15.69 35.56 -14.60
C ARG A 344 -14.54 34.61 -14.81
N ASN A 345 -14.79 33.29 -14.69
CA ASN A 345 -13.77 32.28 -14.88
C ASN A 345 -13.35 32.09 -16.35
N THR A 346 -14.28 32.34 -17.30
CA THR A 346 -13.98 32.27 -18.76
C THR A 346 -13.38 33.57 -19.31
N GLY A 347 -13.42 34.67 -18.60
CA GLY A 347 -12.85 35.96 -19.01
C GLY A 347 -11.43 36.24 -18.47
N ALA A 348 -10.81 35.27 -17.80
CA ALA A 348 -9.46 35.37 -17.21
C ALA A 348 -8.41 34.54 -17.95
N GLU A 349 -8.69 34.05 -19.19
CA GLU A 349 -7.71 33.46 -20.12
C GLU A 349 -7.16 34.48 -21.11
#